data_29c7f1c159b03dbb431730d4dcbc5bba
#
_entry.id   29c7f1c159b03dbb431730d4dcbc5bba
#
_cell.length_a   1.000
_cell.length_b   1.000
_cell.length_c   1.000
_cell.angle_alpha   90.00
_cell.angle_beta   90.00
_cell.angle_gamma   90.00
#
_symmetry.space_group_name_H-M   'P 1'
#
loop_
_entity.id
_entity.type
_entity.pdbx_description
1 polymer ?
#
loop_
_entity_poly.entity_id
_entity_poly.type
_entity_poly.pdbx_seq_one_letter_code
_entity_poly.pdbx_strand_id
1 'polypeptide(L)'
;IRPADQLLIRCSPEAASAIRENVNLIDIDEPDVRPFRRYKAPVAVGTMLAIIILAAIQVMPIDLLAILGVTIVLLTRCIDPEEAWHAIEGNVLVLIFGMLAIGLGLKGAGTVDLIVNAVEPALTVLPVFLVLILVYALTSFLTELVTNNAVAVIMTPIVIDLANGVGVDTRALLLVVMFAASASFATPIGYQTNTIVYATGGYRFVDFLKVGLPMNVVVGLATCVTIWWIYM
;
A
#
# COMPACT_ATOMS: atom_id res chain seq x y z
N ILE A 1 -31.60 -21.59 4.34
CA ILE A 1 -30.16 -21.81 4.59
C ILE A 1 -29.69 -22.71 3.44
N ARG A 2 -28.70 -22.23 2.69
CA ARG A 2 -28.10 -23.01 1.59
C ARG A 2 -26.80 -23.65 2.09
N PRO A 3 -26.33 -24.74 1.47
CA PRO A 3 -25.00 -25.27 1.74
C PRO A 3 -23.95 -24.15 1.56
N ALA A 4 -23.06 -24.01 2.54
CA ALA A 4 -22.05 -22.96 2.63
C ALA A 4 -22.52 -21.55 3.10
N ASP A 5 -23.73 -21.38 3.57
CA ASP A 5 -24.11 -20.16 4.27
C ASP A 5 -23.37 -20.07 5.62
N GLN A 6 -22.79 -18.90 5.91
CA GLN A 6 -22.20 -18.61 7.23
C GLN A 6 -23.27 -17.99 8.14
N LEU A 7 -23.41 -18.56 9.33
CA LEU A 7 -24.38 -18.13 10.32
C LEU A 7 -23.66 -17.62 11.57
N LEU A 8 -23.97 -16.39 11.99
CA LEU A 8 -23.54 -15.87 13.29
C LEU A 8 -24.58 -16.27 14.34
N ILE A 9 -24.19 -17.14 15.28
CA ILE A 9 -25.06 -17.64 16.34
C ILE A 9 -24.58 -17.12 17.68
N ARG A 10 -25.49 -16.51 18.45
CA ARG A 10 -25.22 -16.16 19.85
C ARG A 10 -25.77 -17.27 20.74
N CYS A 11 -24.88 -17.96 21.44
CA CYS A 11 -25.24 -19.07 22.32
C CYS A 11 -24.47 -19.05 23.63
N SER A 12 -24.90 -19.86 24.63
CA SER A 12 -24.13 -20.09 25.85
C SER A 12 -22.92 -20.99 25.57
N PRO A 13 -21.88 -21.00 26.43
CA PRO A 13 -20.71 -21.88 26.26
C PRO A 13 -21.07 -23.36 26.18
N GLU A 14 -22.11 -23.79 26.92
CA GLU A 14 -22.60 -25.18 26.88
C GLU A 14 -23.29 -25.51 25.56
N ALA A 15 -24.03 -24.56 25.00
CA ALA A 15 -24.64 -24.74 23.66
C ALA A 15 -23.60 -24.72 22.54
N ALA A 16 -22.52 -23.93 22.71
CA ALA A 16 -21.40 -23.90 21.74
C ALA A 16 -20.70 -25.25 21.65
N SER A 17 -20.48 -25.95 22.78
CA SER A 17 -19.90 -27.30 22.77
C SER A 17 -20.79 -28.32 22.07
N ALA A 18 -22.09 -28.26 22.30
CA ALA A 18 -23.07 -29.13 21.61
C ALA A 18 -23.17 -28.86 20.10
N ILE A 19 -22.99 -27.58 19.68
CA ILE A 19 -22.94 -27.21 18.27
C ILE A 19 -21.67 -27.74 17.61
N ARG A 20 -20.51 -27.72 18.28
CA ARG A 20 -19.24 -28.27 17.77
C ARG A 20 -19.28 -29.77 17.52
N GLU A 21 -20.10 -30.50 18.26
CA GLU A 21 -20.27 -31.95 18.06
C GLU A 21 -21.20 -32.30 16.89
N ASN A 22 -21.84 -31.29 16.26
CA ASN A 22 -22.77 -31.51 15.19
C ASN A 22 -22.05 -31.70 13.84
N VAL A 23 -22.09 -32.93 13.33
CA VAL A 23 -21.41 -33.36 12.08
C VAL A 23 -21.89 -32.59 10.83
N ASN A 24 -23.01 -31.91 10.89
CA ASN A 24 -23.58 -31.15 9.76
C ASN A 24 -23.10 -29.69 9.72
N LEU A 25 -22.33 -29.25 10.71
CA LEU A 25 -21.74 -27.92 10.76
C LEU A 25 -20.23 -28.05 10.56
N ILE A 26 -19.73 -27.37 9.53
CA ILE A 26 -18.32 -27.37 9.18
C ILE A 26 -17.74 -26.04 9.66
N ASP A 27 -16.62 -26.10 10.35
CA ASP A 27 -15.80 -24.94 10.71
C ASP A 27 -16.52 -23.93 11.62
N ILE A 28 -16.66 -24.30 12.90
CA ILE A 28 -17.19 -23.40 13.93
C ILE A 28 -16.04 -22.58 14.46
N ASP A 29 -15.87 -21.40 13.90
CA ASP A 29 -14.90 -20.40 14.38
C ASP A 29 -15.58 -19.46 15.39
N GLU A 30 -14.95 -19.23 16.51
CA GLU A 30 -15.39 -18.19 17.43
C GLU A 30 -14.88 -16.85 16.89
N PRO A 31 -15.78 -15.93 16.47
CA PRO A 31 -15.30 -14.61 16.11
C PRO A 31 -14.58 -14.01 17.31
N ASP A 32 -13.30 -13.70 17.16
CA ASP A 32 -12.49 -13.02 18.18
C ASP A 32 -13.01 -11.58 18.34
N VAL A 33 -14.24 -11.46 18.88
CA VAL A 33 -14.92 -10.19 19.12
C VAL A 33 -14.35 -9.61 20.40
N ARG A 34 -13.14 -9.08 20.31
CA ARG A 34 -12.56 -8.32 21.40
C ARG A 34 -13.38 -7.06 21.64
N PRO A 35 -13.70 -6.71 22.90
CA PRO A 35 -14.54 -5.57 23.20
C PRO A 35 -13.87 -4.28 22.73
N PHE A 36 -14.49 -3.62 21.75
CA PHE A 36 -14.01 -2.34 21.23
C PHE A 36 -14.02 -1.28 22.33
N ARG A 37 -12.84 -0.77 22.70
CA ARG A 37 -12.64 0.19 23.81
C ARG A 37 -12.99 1.61 23.36
N ARG A 38 -14.26 1.88 23.06
CA ARG A 38 -14.75 3.17 22.53
C ARG A 38 -14.34 4.39 23.35
N TYR A 39 -14.24 4.24 24.68
CA TYR A 39 -13.86 5.33 25.58
C TYR A 39 -12.39 5.78 25.40
N LYS A 40 -11.54 4.95 24.79
CA LYS A 40 -10.14 5.27 24.48
C LYS A 40 -9.92 5.77 23.06
N ALA A 41 -10.94 5.71 22.21
CA ALA A 41 -10.86 6.19 20.84
C ALA A 41 -10.35 7.65 20.72
N PRO A 42 -10.76 8.61 21.57
CA PRO A 42 -10.25 9.97 21.48
C PRO A 42 -8.74 10.08 21.74
N VAL A 43 -8.16 9.20 22.58
CA VAL A 43 -6.71 9.17 22.83
C VAL A 43 -5.99 8.68 21.58
N ALA A 44 -6.45 7.61 20.96
CA ALA A 44 -5.84 7.07 19.76
C ALA A 44 -5.91 8.07 18.58
N VAL A 45 -7.09 8.67 18.36
CA VAL A 45 -7.30 9.69 17.32
C VAL A 45 -6.46 10.94 17.61
N GLY A 46 -6.43 11.41 18.86
CA GLY A 46 -5.62 12.56 19.27
C GLY A 46 -4.13 12.33 19.06
N THR A 47 -3.63 11.14 19.40
CA THR A 47 -2.22 10.77 19.16
C THR A 47 -1.91 10.76 17.66
N MET A 48 -2.78 10.18 16.84
CA MET A 48 -2.59 10.14 15.38
C MET A 48 -2.60 11.55 14.78
N LEU A 49 -3.54 12.41 15.17
CA LEU A 49 -3.58 13.79 14.72
C LEU A 49 -2.35 14.58 15.17
N ALA A 50 -1.89 14.37 16.40
CA ALA A 50 -0.67 15.01 16.91
C ALA A 50 0.55 14.61 16.09
N ILE A 51 0.72 13.32 15.74
CA ILE A 51 1.80 12.85 14.87
C ILE A 51 1.75 13.57 13.52
N ILE A 52 0.57 13.62 12.89
CA ILE A 52 0.40 14.25 11.56
C ILE A 52 0.76 15.75 11.63
N ILE A 53 0.23 16.47 12.62
CA ILE A 53 0.46 17.90 12.77
C ILE A 53 1.94 18.19 13.06
N LEU A 54 2.55 17.47 14.01
CA LEU A 54 3.95 17.67 14.38
C LEU A 54 4.91 17.30 13.24
N ALA A 55 4.58 16.28 12.46
CA ALA A 55 5.33 15.91 11.26
C ALA A 55 5.20 17.00 10.17
N ALA A 56 3.97 17.52 9.96
CA ALA A 56 3.71 18.55 8.95
C ALA A 56 4.45 19.87 9.23
N ILE A 57 4.54 20.28 10.51
CA ILE A 57 5.32 21.46 10.93
C ILE A 57 6.81 21.16 11.17
N GLN A 58 7.26 19.96 10.84
CA GLN A 58 8.66 19.50 10.88
C GLN A 58 9.35 19.68 12.25
N VAL A 59 8.61 19.55 13.35
CA VAL A 59 9.18 19.62 14.71
C VAL A 59 10.13 18.49 14.98
N MET A 60 9.78 17.28 14.51
CA MET A 60 10.58 16.05 14.65
C MET A 60 10.39 15.15 13.42
N PRO A 61 11.37 14.28 13.11
CA PRO A 61 11.22 13.25 12.09
C PRO A 61 10.02 12.35 12.37
N ILE A 62 9.30 11.95 11.32
CA ILE A 62 8.05 11.18 11.43
C ILE A 62 8.26 9.79 12.07
N ASP A 63 9.42 9.19 11.88
CA ASP A 63 9.82 7.92 12.49
C ASP A 63 9.85 8.00 14.02
N LEU A 64 10.46 9.05 14.57
CA LEU A 64 10.47 9.31 16.01
C LEU A 64 9.07 9.60 16.56
N LEU A 65 8.29 10.42 15.83
CA LEU A 65 6.90 10.70 16.20
C LEU A 65 6.03 9.43 16.19
N ALA A 66 6.25 8.55 15.22
CA ALA A 66 5.55 7.27 15.15
C ALA A 66 5.88 6.37 16.34
N ILE A 67 7.17 6.26 16.72
CA ILE A 67 7.60 5.49 17.90
C ILE A 67 6.98 6.04 19.17
N LEU A 68 6.99 7.37 19.36
CA LEU A 68 6.34 8.03 20.49
C LEU A 68 4.83 7.77 20.50
N GLY A 69 4.18 7.85 19.35
CA GLY A 69 2.76 7.59 19.23
C GLY A 69 2.39 6.16 19.61
N VAL A 70 3.12 5.17 19.10
CA VAL A 70 2.94 3.75 19.48
C VAL A 70 3.14 3.59 20.98
N THR A 71 4.17 4.21 21.55
CA THR A 71 4.44 4.16 22.99
C THR A 71 3.26 4.73 23.80
N ILE A 72 2.70 5.88 23.39
CA ILE A 72 1.54 6.48 24.07
C ILE A 72 0.33 5.55 23.99
N VAL A 73 0.03 4.99 22.82
CA VAL A 73 -1.12 4.10 22.59
C VAL A 73 -1.01 2.82 23.43
N LEU A 74 0.20 2.25 23.55
CA LEU A 74 0.46 1.07 24.40
C LEU A 74 0.39 1.40 25.90
N LEU A 75 1.03 2.49 26.36
CA LEU A 75 1.02 2.90 27.76
C LEU A 75 -0.39 3.25 28.25
N THR A 76 -1.20 3.88 27.41
CA THR A 76 -2.61 4.18 27.70
C THR A 76 -3.51 2.95 27.58
N ARG A 77 -2.97 1.80 27.17
CA ARG A 77 -3.69 0.56 26.90
C ARG A 77 -4.87 0.76 25.94
N CYS A 78 -4.69 1.62 24.94
CA CYS A 78 -5.66 1.74 23.84
C CYS A 78 -5.71 0.45 23.04
N ILE A 79 -4.54 -0.18 22.86
CA ILE A 79 -4.32 -1.45 22.19
C ILE A 79 -3.47 -2.31 23.14
N ASP A 80 -3.76 -3.61 23.22
CA ASP A 80 -2.92 -4.54 23.98
C ASP A 80 -1.64 -4.87 23.18
N PRO A 81 -0.52 -5.22 23.84
CA PRO A 81 0.73 -5.54 23.15
C PRO A 81 0.60 -6.67 22.12
N GLU A 82 -0.23 -7.70 22.42
CA GLU A 82 -0.51 -8.79 21.50
C GLU A 82 -1.25 -8.28 20.24
N GLU A 83 -2.21 -7.38 20.41
CA GLU A 83 -2.93 -6.77 19.27
C GLU A 83 -1.99 -5.94 18.41
N ALA A 84 -1.10 -5.16 19.03
CA ALA A 84 -0.10 -4.38 18.31
C ALA A 84 0.86 -5.29 17.54
N TRP A 85 1.27 -6.42 18.12
CA TRP A 85 2.13 -7.39 17.45
C TRP A 85 1.44 -8.04 16.24
N HIS A 86 0.18 -8.44 16.38
CA HIS A 86 -0.60 -9.03 15.29
C HIS A 86 -0.97 -8.02 14.17
N ALA A 87 -0.96 -6.73 14.48
CA ALA A 87 -1.18 -5.68 13.48
C ALA A 87 0.03 -5.47 12.54
N ILE A 88 1.20 -6.05 12.89
CA ILE A 88 2.39 -5.98 12.04
C ILE A 88 2.24 -6.97 10.88
N GLU A 89 2.14 -6.45 9.67
CA GLU A 89 2.15 -7.28 8.46
C GLU A 89 3.56 -7.79 8.15
N GLY A 90 3.95 -8.93 8.74
CA GLY A 90 5.27 -9.53 8.56
C GLY A 90 5.65 -9.76 7.09
N ASN A 91 4.68 -10.10 6.24
CA ASN A 91 4.91 -10.26 4.79
C ASN A 91 5.41 -8.98 4.13
N VAL A 92 4.87 -7.81 4.52
CA VAL A 92 5.32 -6.51 4.00
C VAL A 92 6.73 -6.21 4.46
N LEU A 93 7.07 -6.49 5.72
CA LEU A 93 8.44 -6.32 6.23
C LEU A 93 9.45 -7.20 5.49
N VAL A 94 9.15 -8.49 5.31
CA VAL A 94 10.01 -9.41 4.56
C VAL A 94 10.18 -8.94 3.11
N LEU A 95 9.12 -8.46 2.47
CA LEU A 95 9.17 -7.89 1.13
C LEU A 95 10.11 -6.68 1.08
N ILE A 96 9.99 -5.74 2.02
CA ILE A 96 10.85 -4.54 2.09
C ILE A 96 12.32 -4.94 2.29
N PHE A 97 12.62 -5.82 3.25
CA PHE A 97 14.00 -6.28 3.47
C PHE A 97 14.57 -7.04 2.27
N GLY A 98 13.78 -7.92 1.66
CA GLY A 98 14.17 -8.64 0.45
C GLY A 98 14.52 -7.69 -0.69
N MET A 99 13.71 -6.66 -0.89
CA MET A 99 13.93 -5.68 -1.94
C MET A 99 15.13 -4.77 -1.66
N LEU A 100 15.35 -4.35 -0.42
CA LEU A 100 16.56 -3.61 -0.05
C LEU A 100 17.81 -4.45 -0.34
N ALA A 101 17.77 -5.74 -0.01
CA ALA A 101 18.88 -6.65 -0.31
C ALA A 101 19.11 -6.80 -1.82
N ILE A 102 18.05 -6.97 -2.62
CA ILE A 102 18.12 -7.02 -4.08
C ILE A 102 18.63 -5.69 -4.65
N GLY A 103 18.11 -4.56 -4.18
CA GLY A 103 18.53 -3.22 -4.60
C GLY A 103 20.02 -2.97 -4.36
N LEU A 104 20.51 -3.33 -3.15
CA LEU A 104 21.94 -3.26 -2.83
C LEU A 104 22.77 -4.22 -3.70
N GLY A 105 22.27 -5.42 -3.99
CA GLY A 105 22.91 -6.37 -4.89
C GLY A 105 23.01 -5.86 -6.32
N LEU A 106 21.94 -5.31 -6.87
CA LEU A 106 21.91 -4.71 -8.21
C LEU A 106 22.85 -3.51 -8.32
N LYS A 107 22.87 -2.65 -7.28
CA LYS A 107 23.79 -1.51 -7.21
C LYS A 107 25.26 -1.98 -7.13
N GLY A 108 25.55 -2.96 -6.27
CA GLY A 108 26.89 -3.53 -6.13
C GLY A 108 27.38 -4.25 -7.40
N ALA A 109 26.46 -4.81 -8.19
CA ALA A 109 26.77 -5.44 -9.48
C ALA A 109 26.91 -4.44 -10.65
N GLY A 110 26.65 -3.13 -10.42
CA GLY A 110 26.66 -2.10 -11.48
C GLY A 110 25.50 -2.24 -12.49
N THR A 111 24.52 -3.10 -12.22
CA THR A 111 23.38 -3.32 -13.12
C THR A 111 22.50 -2.07 -13.23
N VAL A 112 22.34 -1.35 -12.11
CA VAL A 112 21.56 -0.10 -12.08
C VAL A 112 22.24 0.96 -12.95
N ASP A 113 23.57 1.09 -12.83
CA ASP A 113 24.37 2.02 -13.64
C ASP A 113 24.25 1.72 -15.14
N LEU A 114 24.23 0.43 -15.52
CA LEU A 114 24.04 0.01 -16.92
C LEU A 114 22.65 0.44 -17.43
N ILE A 115 21.60 0.24 -16.64
CA ILE A 115 20.22 0.63 -17.03
C ILE A 115 20.12 2.16 -17.12
N VAL A 116 20.63 2.87 -16.12
CA VAL A 116 20.60 4.34 -16.09
C VAL A 116 21.38 4.90 -17.29
N ASN A 117 22.61 4.47 -17.53
CA ASN A 117 23.44 4.91 -18.66
C ASN A 117 22.80 4.62 -20.02
N ALA A 118 22.04 3.52 -20.15
CA ALA A 118 21.34 3.19 -21.39
C ALA A 118 20.10 4.09 -21.62
N VAL A 119 19.43 4.53 -20.57
CA VAL A 119 18.17 5.28 -20.64
C VAL A 119 18.40 6.80 -20.48
N GLU A 120 19.39 7.21 -19.71
CA GLU A 120 19.74 8.62 -19.45
C GLU A 120 19.88 9.47 -20.71
N PRO A 121 20.62 9.06 -21.78
CA PRO A 121 20.74 9.89 -22.98
C PRO A 121 19.41 10.18 -23.68
N ALA A 122 18.45 9.26 -23.56
CA ALA A 122 17.11 9.46 -24.11
C ALA A 122 16.26 10.35 -23.21
N LEU A 123 16.41 10.26 -21.88
CA LEU A 123 15.62 11.01 -20.93
C LEU A 123 16.12 12.45 -20.70
N THR A 124 17.42 12.70 -20.82
CA THR A 124 18.01 14.05 -20.70
C THR A 124 17.58 15.00 -21.81
N VAL A 125 17.19 14.47 -22.98
CA VAL A 125 16.65 15.25 -24.09
C VAL A 125 15.16 15.56 -23.89
N LEU A 126 14.48 14.80 -23.03
CA LEU A 126 13.03 14.96 -22.82
C LEU A 126 12.77 16.05 -21.77
N PRO A 127 11.68 16.83 -21.96
CA PRO A 127 11.19 17.71 -20.90
C PRO A 127 10.91 16.89 -19.62
N VAL A 128 11.24 17.44 -18.47
CA VAL A 128 11.05 16.78 -17.18
C VAL A 128 9.62 16.27 -16.98
N PHE A 129 8.64 17.02 -17.47
CA PHE A 129 7.23 16.60 -17.44
C PHE A 129 6.98 15.27 -18.16
N LEU A 130 7.67 15.01 -19.27
CA LEU A 130 7.56 13.72 -19.97
C LEU A 130 8.24 12.59 -19.18
N VAL A 131 9.32 12.88 -18.49
CA VAL A 131 9.96 11.90 -17.58
C VAL A 131 8.99 11.48 -16.49
N LEU A 132 8.29 12.42 -15.84
CA LEU A 132 7.25 12.12 -14.85
C LEU A 132 6.15 11.22 -15.43
N ILE A 133 5.65 11.55 -16.63
CA ILE A 133 4.61 10.76 -17.32
C ILE A 133 5.11 9.34 -17.63
N LEU A 134 6.33 9.18 -18.12
CA LEU A 134 6.90 7.87 -18.45
C LEU A 134 7.07 7.00 -17.20
N VAL A 135 7.59 7.57 -16.11
CA VAL A 135 7.72 6.87 -14.83
C VAL A 135 6.34 6.50 -14.28
N TYR A 136 5.36 7.41 -14.36
CA TYR A 136 3.98 7.13 -13.96
C TYR A 136 3.39 5.97 -14.78
N ALA A 137 3.46 6.06 -16.10
CA ALA A 137 2.89 5.08 -16.99
C ALA A 137 3.51 3.68 -16.81
N LEU A 138 4.84 3.61 -16.68
CA LEU A 138 5.53 2.35 -16.41
C LEU A 138 5.12 1.75 -15.06
N THR A 139 5.10 2.57 -14.01
CA THR A 139 4.73 2.11 -12.66
C THR A 139 3.27 1.68 -12.61
N SER A 140 2.36 2.46 -13.22
CA SER A 140 0.93 2.12 -13.31
C SER A 140 0.68 0.86 -14.15
N PHE A 141 1.45 0.63 -15.21
CA PHE A 141 1.37 -0.61 -15.97
C PHE A 141 1.83 -1.82 -15.14
N LEU A 142 2.94 -1.69 -14.42
CA LEU A 142 3.47 -2.77 -13.56
C LEU A 142 2.50 -3.13 -12.43
N THR A 143 1.83 -2.15 -11.81
CA THR A 143 0.90 -2.40 -10.71
C THR A 143 -0.39 -3.10 -11.15
N GLU A 144 -0.71 -3.10 -12.44
CA GLU A 144 -1.80 -3.91 -12.99
C GLU A 144 -1.44 -5.42 -13.10
N LEU A 145 -0.15 -5.74 -13.08
CA LEU A 145 0.37 -7.12 -13.20
C LEU A 145 0.83 -7.71 -11.87
N VAL A 146 1.30 -6.86 -10.96
CA VAL A 146 1.89 -7.25 -9.68
C VAL A 146 1.25 -6.41 -8.57
N THR A 147 1.39 -6.83 -7.31
CA THR A 147 0.82 -6.09 -6.17
C THR A 147 1.41 -4.68 -6.04
N ASN A 148 0.60 -3.71 -5.64
CA ASN A 148 0.99 -2.31 -5.46
C ASN A 148 2.24 -2.16 -4.59
N ASN A 149 2.30 -2.89 -3.47
CA ASN A 149 3.43 -2.87 -2.55
C ASN A 149 4.72 -3.36 -3.22
N ALA A 150 4.64 -4.46 -3.99
CA ALA A 150 5.81 -4.99 -4.69
C ALA A 150 6.33 -4.00 -5.75
N VAL A 151 5.42 -3.39 -6.52
CA VAL A 151 5.81 -2.41 -7.54
C VAL A 151 6.44 -1.16 -6.91
N ALA A 152 5.85 -0.62 -5.84
CA ALA A 152 6.41 0.53 -5.13
C ALA A 152 7.85 0.25 -4.66
N VAL A 153 8.07 -0.95 -4.10
CA VAL A 153 9.39 -1.36 -3.60
C VAL A 153 10.39 -1.58 -4.73
N ILE A 154 9.97 -2.19 -5.86
CA ILE A 154 10.85 -2.42 -7.04
C ILE A 154 11.23 -1.09 -7.70
N MET A 155 10.26 -0.20 -7.89
CA MET A 155 10.48 1.06 -8.61
C MET A 155 11.28 2.08 -7.78
N THR A 156 11.19 2.03 -6.45
CA THR A 156 11.86 3.01 -5.58
C THR A 156 13.36 3.12 -5.83
N PRO A 157 14.20 2.06 -5.77
CA PRO A 157 15.64 2.19 -6.02
C PRO A 157 15.93 2.64 -7.45
N ILE A 158 15.18 2.12 -8.45
CA ILE A 158 15.36 2.49 -9.86
C ILE A 158 15.15 3.99 -10.07
N VAL A 159 14.11 4.53 -9.44
CA VAL A 159 13.71 5.94 -9.59
C VAL A 159 14.66 6.88 -8.84
N ILE A 160 15.24 6.45 -7.71
CA ILE A 160 16.26 7.23 -7.00
C ILE A 160 17.51 7.40 -7.87
N ASP A 161 17.99 6.33 -8.47
CA ASP A 161 19.18 6.38 -9.31
C ASP A 161 18.89 7.12 -10.64
N LEU A 162 17.70 6.94 -11.22
CA LEU A 162 17.25 7.70 -12.39
C LEU A 162 17.17 9.21 -12.11
N ALA A 163 16.65 9.61 -10.95
CA ALA A 163 16.56 11.01 -10.53
C ALA A 163 17.92 11.68 -10.51
N ASN A 164 18.91 10.98 -9.97
CA ASN A 164 20.30 11.46 -9.91
C ASN A 164 20.94 11.59 -11.31
N GLY A 165 20.65 10.65 -12.22
CA GLY A 165 21.17 10.68 -13.59
C GLY A 165 20.57 11.79 -14.45
N VAL A 166 19.24 11.99 -14.34
CA VAL A 166 18.51 13.00 -15.15
C VAL A 166 18.52 14.39 -14.52
N GLY A 167 18.95 14.52 -13.24
CA GLY A 167 18.97 15.80 -12.54
C GLY A 167 17.59 16.32 -12.10
N VAL A 168 16.65 15.39 -11.88
CA VAL A 168 15.29 15.70 -11.38
C VAL A 168 15.25 15.50 -9.87
N ASP A 169 14.40 16.27 -9.16
CA ASP A 169 14.24 16.08 -7.72
C ASP A 169 13.75 14.64 -7.42
N THR A 170 14.54 13.92 -6.62
CA THR A 170 14.24 12.54 -6.23
C THR A 170 12.88 12.43 -5.53
N ARG A 171 12.47 13.44 -4.75
CA ARG A 171 11.17 13.43 -4.07
C ARG A 171 10.01 13.48 -5.07
N ALA A 172 10.16 14.27 -6.13
CA ALA A 172 9.16 14.37 -7.18
C ALA A 172 8.92 13.00 -7.84
N LEU A 173 9.98 12.31 -8.23
CA LEU A 173 9.87 10.99 -8.86
C LEU A 173 9.36 9.91 -7.88
N LEU A 174 9.76 9.95 -6.61
CA LEU A 174 9.22 9.05 -5.60
C LEU A 174 7.72 9.24 -5.39
N LEU A 175 7.24 10.49 -5.35
CA LEU A 175 5.81 10.77 -5.27
C LEU A 175 5.06 10.24 -6.50
N VAL A 176 5.63 10.39 -7.70
CA VAL A 176 5.04 9.79 -8.91
C VAL A 176 4.89 8.28 -8.76
N VAL A 177 5.93 7.58 -8.28
CA VAL A 177 5.87 6.13 -8.05
C VAL A 177 4.81 5.77 -7.01
N MET A 178 4.72 6.50 -5.90
CA MET A 178 3.73 6.23 -4.85
C MET A 178 2.28 6.33 -5.39
N PHE A 179 1.97 7.39 -6.13
CA PHE A 179 0.65 7.56 -6.72
C PHE A 179 0.38 6.55 -7.83
N ALA A 180 1.36 6.30 -8.71
CA ALA A 180 1.23 5.36 -9.80
C ALA A 180 1.07 3.91 -9.33
N ALA A 181 1.83 3.49 -8.32
CA ALA A 181 1.70 2.16 -7.72
C ALA A 181 0.33 1.92 -7.07
N SER A 182 -0.31 2.99 -6.58
CA SER A 182 -1.65 2.93 -6.01
C SER A 182 -2.77 3.04 -7.06
N ALA A 183 -2.45 3.43 -8.30
CA ALA A 183 -3.39 3.61 -9.39
C ALA A 183 -3.61 2.29 -10.15
N SER A 184 -4.24 1.32 -9.50
CA SER A 184 -4.53 -0.01 -10.04
C SER A 184 -6.03 -0.12 -10.33
N PHE A 185 -6.47 0.53 -11.41
CA PHE A 185 -7.90 0.62 -11.77
C PHE A 185 -8.28 -0.24 -12.97
N ALA A 186 -7.33 -0.56 -13.85
CA ALA A 186 -7.63 -1.15 -15.15
C ALA A 186 -7.87 -2.65 -15.11
N THR A 187 -7.41 -3.36 -14.06
CA THR A 187 -7.60 -4.81 -13.95
C THR A 187 -8.28 -5.22 -12.66
N PRO A 188 -9.06 -6.32 -12.65
CA PRO A 188 -9.64 -6.86 -11.43
C PRO A 188 -8.61 -7.53 -10.52
N ILE A 189 -7.42 -7.85 -11.01
CA ILE A 189 -6.37 -8.57 -10.27
C ILE A 189 -5.33 -7.65 -9.62
N GLY A 190 -5.23 -6.40 -10.07
CA GLY A 190 -4.23 -5.44 -9.58
C GLY A 190 -4.44 -5.04 -8.11
N TYR A 191 -5.66 -5.13 -7.59
CA TYR A 191 -5.97 -4.79 -6.20
C TYR A 191 -7.04 -5.70 -5.61
N GLN A 192 -6.89 -6.08 -4.33
CA GLN A 192 -7.78 -7.03 -3.65
C GLN A 192 -9.26 -6.61 -3.70
N THR A 193 -9.55 -5.32 -3.52
CA THR A 193 -10.92 -4.80 -3.60
C THR A 193 -11.51 -5.00 -4.99
N ASN A 194 -10.73 -4.80 -6.05
CA ASN A 194 -11.18 -5.03 -7.42
C ASN A 194 -11.52 -6.50 -7.65
N THR A 195 -10.72 -7.41 -7.09
CA THR A 195 -10.98 -8.86 -7.16
C THR A 195 -12.30 -9.24 -6.49
N ILE A 196 -12.59 -8.67 -5.31
CA ILE A 196 -13.84 -8.91 -4.60
C ILE A 196 -15.04 -8.38 -5.40
N VAL A 197 -14.95 -7.15 -5.91
CA VAL A 197 -16.00 -6.54 -6.73
C VAL A 197 -16.22 -7.35 -8.02
N TYR A 198 -15.17 -7.81 -8.66
CA TYR A 198 -15.23 -8.65 -9.85
C TYR A 198 -15.95 -9.96 -9.57
N ALA A 199 -15.59 -10.64 -8.47
CA ALA A 199 -16.16 -11.94 -8.11
C ALA A 199 -17.64 -11.86 -7.71
N THR A 200 -18.06 -10.78 -7.02
CA THR A 200 -19.42 -10.65 -6.48
C THR A 200 -20.36 -9.83 -7.35
N GLY A 201 -19.81 -8.89 -8.14
CA GLY A 201 -20.60 -7.88 -8.87
C GLY A 201 -21.06 -8.30 -10.28
N GLY A 202 -20.66 -9.48 -10.77
CA GLY A 202 -21.03 -9.95 -12.12
C GLY A 202 -20.41 -9.12 -13.25
N TYR A 203 -19.38 -8.35 -12.95
CA TYR A 203 -18.64 -7.55 -13.94
C TYR A 203 -17.77 -8.42 -14.83
N ARG A 204 -17.49 -7.93 -16.05
CA ARG A 204 -16.54 -8.56 -16.97
C ARG A 204 -15.19 -7.86 -16.88
N PHE A 205 -14.12 -8.56 -17.22
CA PHE A 205 -12.77 -8.00 -17.29
C PHE A 205 -12.70 -6.71 -18.14
N VAL A 206 -13.43 -6.71 -19.24
CA VAL A 206 -13.52 -5.57 -20.17
C VAL A 206 -14.14 -4.32 -19.53
N ASP A 207 -15.01 -4.49 -18.53
CA ASP A 207 -15.65 -3.36 -17.84
C ASP A 207 -14.62 -2.61 -16.98
N PHE A 208 -13.70 -3.35 -16.34
CA PHE A 208 -12.57 -2.76 -15.63
C PHE A 208 -11.64 -1.99 -16.58
N LEU A 209 -11.31 -2.57 -17.73
CA LEU A 209 -10.51 -1.86 -18.75
C LEU A 209 -11.17 -0.58 -19.24
N LYS A 210 -12.47 -0.60 -19.54
CA LYS A 210 -13.19 0.57 -20.05
C LYS A 210 -13.24 1.74 -19.08
N VAL A 211 -13.36 1.46 -17.79
CA VAL A 211 -13.44 2.49 -16.74
C VAL A 211 -12.05 2.79 -16.18
N GLY A 212 -11.26 1.77 -15.92
CA GLY A 212 -9.98 1.88 -15.27
C GLY A 212 -8.89 2.55 -16.10
N LEU A 213 -8.80 2.26 -17.41
CA LEU A 213 -7.84 2.93 -18.29
C LEU A 213 -8.02 4.45 -18.33
N PRO A 214 -9.22 4.99 -18.57
CA PRO A 214 -9.45 6.44 -18.48
C PRO A 214 -9.12 6.98 -17.08
N MET A 215 -9.45 6.26 -16.01
CA MET A 215 -9.13 6.67 -14.65
C MET A 215 -7.61 6.73 -14.43
N ASN A 216 -6.84 5.73 -14.89
CA ASN A 216 -5.38 5.74 -14.81
C ASN A 216 -4.78 6.97 -15.55
N VAL A 217 -5.32 7.31 -16.71
CA VAL A 217 -4.88 8.49 -17.47
C VAL A 217 -5.21 9.79 -16.73
N VAL A 218 -6.43 9.95 -16.24
CA VAL A 218 -6.86 11.18 -15.53
C VAL A 218 -6.07 11.36 -14.25
N VAL A 219 -5.94 10.30 -13.43
CA VAL A 219 -5.17 10.35 -12.18
C VAL A 219 -3.68 10.58 -12.47
N GLY A 220 -3.15 9.94 -13.52
CA GLY A 220 -1.76 10.12 -13.94
C GLY A 220 -1.44 11.55 -14.37
N LEU A 221 -2.29 12.13 -15.22
CA LEU A 221 -2.12 13.52 -15.64
C LEU A 221 -2.25 14.48 -14.45
N ALA A 222 -3.26 14.29 -13.61
CA ALA A 222 -3.44 15.13 -12.41
C ALA A 222 -2.22 15.05 -11.49
N THR A 223 -1.71 13.83 -11.24
CA THR A 223 -0.51 13.60 -10.42
C THR A 223 0.71 14.28 -11.03
N CYS A 224 1.00 14.03 -12.31
CA CYS A 224 2.18 14.60 -12.98
C CYS A 224 2.12 16.13 -13.06
N VAL A 225 0.95 16.71 -13.36
CA VAL A 225 0.77 18.18 -13.40
C VAL A 225 0.97 18.78 -12.00
N THR A 226 0.39 18.17 -10.96
CA THR A 226 0.51 18.68 -9.58
C THR A 226 1.97 18.61 -9.10
N ILE A 227 2.65 17.48 -9.32
CA ILE A 227 4.04 17.30 -8.93
C ILE A 227 4.96 18.25 -9.71
N TRP A 228 4.73 18.37 -11.02
CA TRP A 228 5.48 19.31 -11.84
C TRP A 228 5.33 20.76 -11.36
N TRP A 229 4.12 21.17 -11.00
CA TRP A 229 3.84 22.52 -10.51
C TRP A 229 4.46 22.81 -9.13
N ILE A 230 4.59 21.80 -8.25
CA ILE A 230 5.13 21.97 -6.89
C ILE A 230 6.66 21.92 -6.86
N TYR A 231 7.26 21.08 -7.69
CA TYR A 231 8.70 20.78 -7.61
C TYR A 231 9.54 21.39 -8.74
N MET A 232 8.90 22.02 -9.73
CA MET A 232 9.56 22.64 -10.88
C MET A 232 9.06 24.04 -11.18
#